data_3c84a9d2c50abfdd04f44bccb79ce84d
#
_entry.id   3c84a9d2c50abfdd04f44bccb79ce84d
#
_cell.length_a   1.000
_cell.length_b   1.000
_cell.length_c   1.000
_cell.angle_alpha   90.00
_cell.angle_beta   90.00
_cell.angle_gamma   90.00
#
_symmetry.space_group_name_H-M   'P 1'
#
loop_
_entity.id
_entity.type
_entity.pdbx_description
1 polymer ?
#
loop_
_entity_poly.entity_id
_entity_poly.type
_entity_poly.pdbx_seq_one_letter_code
_entity_poly.pdbx_strand_id
1 'polypeptide(L)'
;MKRYAVVFEDSAQSDMRKSYDWGCRFWGKKEAQRWVRELSTAVLRQLSMLPRGFPLAPEDDEFSEEIRQMIVGRYRVLFTIRKAKVHVLHIRGPYSF
;
A
#
# COMPACT_ATOMS: atom_id res chain seq x y z
N MET A 1 1.62 -24.20 1.60
CA MET A 1 0.83 -22.99 1.35
C MET A 1 1.58 -22.04 0.42
N LYS A 2 0.90 -21.57 -0.60
CA LYS A 2 1.51 -20.72 -1.60
C LYS A 2 1.59 -19.28 -1.11
N ARG A 3 2.77 -18.67 -1.24
CA ARG A 3 2.96 -17.27 -0.89
C ARG A 3 3.17 -16.44 -2.14
N TYR A 4 2.70 -15.19 -2.08
CA TYR A 4 2.87 -14.23 -3.17
C TYR A 4 4.07 -13.34 -2.88
N ALA A 5 4.88 -13.07 -3.89
CA ALA A 5 5.89 -12.03 -3.79
C ALA A 5 5.16 -10.68 -3.81
N VAL A 6 5.62 -9.73 -3.02
CA VAL A 6 5.01 -8.38 -2.95
C VAL A 6 6.05 -7.37 -3.40
N VAL A 7 5.67 -6.57 -4.38
CA VAL A 7 6.55 -5.55 -4.97
C VAL A 7 5.87 -4.19 -4.83
N PHE A 8 6.62 -3.19 -4.36
CA PHE A 8 6.14 -1.82 -4.32
C PHE A 8 6.59 -1.12 -5.60
N GLU A 9 5.64 -0.75 -6.45
CA GLU A 9 5.93 -0.02 -7.67
C GLU A 9 6.44 1.38 -7.37
N ASP A 10 7.09 2.01 -8.33
CA ASP A 10 7.67 3.35 -8.14
C ASP A 10 6.63 4.36 -7.66
N SER A 11 5.40 4.27 -8.18
CA SER A 11 4.32 5.15 -7.75
C SER A 11 3.97 4.97 -6.28
N ALA A 12 3.95 3.72 -5.80
CA ALA A 12 3.71 3.44 -4.39
C ALA A 12 4.85 3.93 -3.51
N GLN A 13 6.09 3.73 -3.98
CA GLN A 13 7.26 4.22 -3.24
C GLN A 13 7.26 5.74 -3.14
N SER A 14 6.88 6.41 -4.21
CA SER A 14 6.74 7.86 -4.22
C SER A 14 5.67 8.33 -3.24
N ASP A 15 4.52 7.64 -3.21
CA ASP A 15 3.46 7.95 -2.27
C ASP A 15 3.93 7.81 -0.83
N MET A 16 4.67 6.74 -0.53
CA MET A 16 5.20 6.51 0.82
C MET A 16 6.19 7.59 1.22
N ARG A 17 7.04 8.01 0.29
CA ARG A 17 8.02 9.05 0.55
C ARG A 17 7.35 10.39 0.87
N LYS A 18 6.32 10.74 0.09
CA LYS A 18 5.57 11.98 0.33
C LYS A 18 4.88 11.96 1.69
N SER A 19 4.26 10.82 2.03
CA SER A 19 3.62 10.67 3.33
C SER A 19 4.63 10.70 4.46
N TYR A 20 5.79 10.09 4.26
CA TYR A 20 6.87 10.12 5.25
C TYR A 20 7.35 11.56 5.49
N ASP A 21 7.58 12.31 4.41
CA ASP A 21 8.03 13.71 4.52
C ASP A 21 7.00 14.55 5.26
N TRP A 22 5.73 14.36 4.94
CA TRP A 22 4.64 15.04 5.64
C TRP A 22 4.63 14.67 7.12
N GLY A 23 4.77 13.37 7.41
CA GLY A 23 4.80 12.86 8.77
C GLY A 23 5.97 13.41 9.58
N CYS A 24 7.15 13.53 8.97
CA CYS A 24 8.31 14.11 9.63
C CYS A 24 8.04 15.54 10.07
N ARG A 25 7.30 16.28 9.24
CA ARG A 25 7.00 17.67 9.52
C ARG A 25 5.96 17.83 10.64
N PHE A 26 4.95 16.96 10.68
CA PHE A 26 3.82 17.13 11.60
C PHE A 26 3.85 16.18 12.80
N TRP A 27 4.49 15.03 12.71
CA TRP A 27 4.58 14.06 13.81
C TRP A 27 5.97 13.91 14.38
N GLY A 28 6.99 14.33 13.62
CA GLY A 28 8.38 14.09 13.96
C GLY A 28 8.93 12.87 13.24
N LYS A 29 10.23 12.87 13.06
CA LYS A 29 10.94 11.85 12.29
C LYS A 29 10.73 10.44 12.85
N LYS A 30 10.77 10.30 14.17
CA LYS A 30 10.65 9.01 14.84
C LYS A 30 9.30 8.37 14.58
N GLU A 31 8.23 9.15 14.69
CA GLU A 31 6.88 8.65 14.45
C GLU A 31 6.66 8.35 12.97
N ALA A 32 7.21 9.17 12.08
CA ALA A 32 7.11 8.94 10.65
C ALA A 32 7.81 7.63 10.27
N GLN A 33 8.97 7.34 10.86
CA GLN A 33 9.69 6.09 10.61
C GLN A 33 8.91 4.89 11.13
N ARG A 34 8.26 5.04 12.29
CA ARG A 34 7.41 3.98 12.83
C ARG A 34 6.25 3.69 11.89
N TRP A 35 5.61 4.73 11.37
CA TRP A 35 4.49 4.58 10.44
C TRP A 35 4.90 3.80 9.19
N VAL A 36 6.03 4.17 8.58
CA VAL A 36 6.52 3.48 7.39
C VAL A 36 6.75 2.00 7.68
N ARG A 37 7.37 1.72 8.82
CA ARG A 37 7.69 0.35 9.24
C ARG A 37 6.43 -0.48 9.45
N GLU A 38 5.45 0.08 10.15
CA GLU A 38 4.20 -0.61 10.45
C GLU A 38 3.38 -0.85 9.19
N LEU A 39 3.31 0.15 8.32
CA LEU A 39 2.59 0.02 7.05
C LEU A 39 3.24 -1.06 6.18
N SER A 40 4.54 -0.99 6.01
CA SER A 40 5.28 -1.96 5.20
C SER A 40 5.11 -3.38 5.72
N THR A 41 5.22 -3.55 7.04
CA THR A 41 5.08 -4.87 7.67
C THR A 41 3.68 -5.43 7.44
N ALA A 42 2.64 -4.62 7.63
CA ALA A 42 1.27 -5.05 7.44
C ALA A 42 1.02 -5.46 5.99
N VAL A 43 1.50 -4.66 5.04
CA VAL A 43 1.34 -4.93 3.61
C VAL A 43 2.03 -6.24 3.25
N LEU A 44 3.29 -6.40 3.62
CA LEU A 44 4.05 -7.59 3.27
C LEU A 44 3.43 -8.85 3.88
N ARG A 45 3.02 -8.76 5.14
CA ARG A 45 2.45 -9.92 5.83
C ARG A 45 1.13 -10.36 5.20
N GLN A 46 0.21 -9.43 5.01
CA GLN A 46 -1.13 -9.79 4.57
C GLN A 46 -1.21 -10.08 3.07
N LEU A 47 -0.53 -9.29 2.27
CA LEU A 47 -0.62 -9.48 0.82
C LEU A 47 0.23 -10.65 0.32
N SER A 48 1.20 -11.10 1.09
CA SER A 48 1.94 -12.31 0.72
C SER A 48 1.12 -13.57 0.94
N MET A 49 0.08 -13.50 1.77
CA MET A 49 -0.72 -14.68 2.13
C MET A 49 -2.08 -14.74 1.43
N LEU A 50 -2.87 -13.67 1.55
CA LEU A 50 -4.28 -13.70 1.08
C LEU A 50 -4.65 -12.44 0.29
N PRO A 51 -3.92 -12.11 -0.79
CA PRO A 51 -4.24 -10.87 -1.53
C PRO A 51 -5.63 -10.91 -2.17
N ARG A 52 -6.12 -12.08 -2.56
CA ARG A 52 -7.44 -12.19 -3.21
C ARG A 52 -8.60 -12.07 -2.23
N GLY A 53 -8.31 -12.04 -0.93
CA GLY A 53 -9.33 -11.84 0.10
C GLY A 53 -9.76 -10.38 0.27
N PHE A 54 -9.04 -9.44 -0.34
CA PHE A 54 -9.37 -8.02 -0.23
C PHE A 54 -10.30 -7.58 -1.34
N PRO A 55 -11.21 -6.62 -1.07
CA PRO A 55 -12.21 -6.20 -2.06
C PRO A 55 -11.60 -5.37 -3.18
N LEU A 56 -12.36 -5.23 -4.26
CA LEU A 56 -11.99 -4.31 -5.33
C LEU A 56 -12.06 -2.87 -4.81
N ALA A 57 -11.12 -2.05 -5.26
CA ALA A 57 -11.07 -0.65 -4.89
C ALA A 57 -12.11 0.14 -5.69
N PRO A 58 -12.60 1.29 -5.16
CA PRO A 58 -13.46 2.15 -5.92
C PRO A 58 -12.84 2.59 -7.25
N GLU A 59 -11.52 2.65 -7.32
CA GLU A 59 -10.78 3.07 -8.51
C GLU A 59 -10.63 1.96 -9.55
N ASP A 60 -11.21 0.77 -9.31
CA ASP A 60 -11.04 -0.37 -10.20
C ASP A 60 -11.39 -0.03 -11.66
N ASP A 61 -12.44 0.76 -11.87
CA ASP A 61 -12.88 1.15 -13.21
C ASP A 61 -11.89 2.03 -13.98
N GLU A 62 -10.94 2.63 -13.26
CA GLU A 62 -9.95 3.54 -13.86
C GLU A 62 -8.76 2.80 -14.46
N PHE A 63 -8.69 1.50 -14.26
CA PHE A 63 -7.54 0.68 -14.65
C PHE A 63 -7.97 -0.46 -15.55
N SER A 64 -7.02 -0.96 -16.32
CA SER A 64 -7.26 -2.12 -17.19
C SER A 64 -7.17 -3.45 -16.45
N GLU A 65 -6.67 -3.44 -15.21
CA GLU A 65 -6.55 -4.61 -14.35
C GLU A 65 -7.47 -4.46 -13.14
N GLU A 66 -7.78 -5.58 -12.50
CA GLU A 66 -8.51 -5.54 -11.23
C GLU A 66 -7.65 -4.88 -10.16
N ILE A 67 -8.18 -3.83 -9.58
CA ILE A 67 -7.49 -3.11 -8.50
C ILE A 67 -8.21 -3.40 -7.18
N ARG A 68 -7.46 -3.93 -6.24
CA ARG A 68 -7.98 -4.23 -4.91
C ARG A 68 -7.41 -3.26 -3.90
N GLN A 69 -8.07 -3.16 -2.75
CA GLN A 69 -7.59 -2.27 -1.69
C GLN A 69 -7.48 -3.00 -0.36
N MET A 70 -6.49 -2.59 0.40
CA MET A 70 -6.28 -3.01 1.78
C MET A 70 -6.22 -1.75 2.63
N ILE A 71 -6.97 -1.73 3.73
CA ILE A 71 -6.98 -0.58 4.63
C ILE A 71 -5.98 -0.83 5.75
N VAL A 72 -5.07 0.13 5.96
CA VAL A 72 -4.13 0.10 7.08
C VAL A 72 -4.27 1.44 7.79
N GLY A 73 -4.95 1.44 8.94
CA GLY A 73 -5.25 2.68 9.64
C GLY A 73 -6.10 3.59 8.76
N ARG A 74 -5.57 4.77 8.45
CA ARG A 74 -6.28 5.74 7.60
C ARG A 74 -5.79 5.70 6.15
N TYR A 75 -4.95 4.74 5.82
CA TYR A 75 -4.37 4.64 4.48
C TYR A 75 -5.01 3.51 3.71
N ARG A 76 -5.14 3.72 2.41
CA ARG A 76 -5.61 2.70 1.48
C ARG A 76 -4.45 2.27 0.61
N VAL A 77 -4.19 0.98 0.58
CA VAL A 77 -3.13 0.38 -0.23
C VAL A 77 -3.80 -0.21 -1.46
N LEU A 78 -3.52 0.36 -2.64
CA LEU A 78 -4.09 -0.12 -3.90
C LEU A 78 -3.09 -1.05 -4.55
N PHE A 79 -3.57 -2.23 -4.93
CA PHE A 79 -2.69 -3.25 -5.51
C PHE A 79 -3.40 -4.07 -6.56
N THR A 80 -2.61 -4.72 -7.40
CA THR A 80 -3.10 -5.68 -8.38
C THR A 80 -2.29 -6.96 -8.27
N ILE A 81 -2.88 -8.06 -8.73
CA ILE A 81 -2.22 -9.37 -8.70
C ILE A 81 -1.93 -9.77 -10.13
N ARG A 82 -0.65 -10.01 -10.43
CA ARG A 82 -0.22 -10.48 -11.73
C ARG A 82 0.49 -11.81 -11.53
N LYS A 83 -0.16 -12.89 -11.96
CA LYS A 83 0.33 -14.26 -11.73
C LYS A 83 0.48 -14.50 -10.23
N ALA A 84 1.65 -14.85 -9.74
CA ALA A 84 1.88 -15.10 -8.32
C ALA A 84 2.54 -13.93 -7.61
N LYS A 85 2.38 -12.72 -8.15
CA LYS A 85 3.04 -11.54 -7.63
C LYS A 85 2.04 -10.43 -7.38
N VAL A 86 2.15 -9.77 -6.23
CA VAL A 86 1.33 -8.63 -5.87
C VAL A 86 2.13 -7.36 -6.16
N HIS A 87 1.53 -6.47 -6.93
CA HIS A 87 2.13 -5.18 -7.25
C HIS A 87 1.36 -4.09 -6.52
N VAL A 88 2.00 -3.48 -5.53
CA VAL A 88 1.41 -2.35 -4.82
C VAL A 88 1.60 -1.13 -5.69
N LEU A 89 0.50 -0.52 -6.11
CA LEU A 89 0.49 0.57 -7.08
C LEU A 89 0.46 1.94 -6.42
N HIS A 90 -0.35 2.11 -5.38
CA HIS A 90 -0.51 3.40 -4.71
C HIS A 90 -0.78 3.22 -3.24
N ILE A 91 -0.35 4.21 -2.46
CA ILE A 91 -0.69 4.33 -1.03
C ILE A 91 -1.42 5.66 -0.90
N ARG A 92 -2.72 5.62 -0.65
CA ARG A 92 -3.54 6.82 -0.54
C ARG A 92 -3.94 7.06 0.90
N GLY A 93 -3.61 8.23 1.41
CA GLY A 93 -3.94 8.60 2.77
C GLY A 93 -4.99 9.69 2.81
N PRO A 94 -5.40 10.10 4.02
CA PRO A 94 -6.36 11.19 4.19
C PRO A 94 -5.74 12.56 3.97
N TYR A 95 -4.43 12.63 3.79
CA TYR A 95 -3.71 13.89 3.65
C TYR A 95 -3.45 14.19 2.18
N SER A 96 -3.63 15.44 1.79
CA SER A 96 -3.37 15.89 0.43
C SER A 96 -1.91 16.29 0.25
N PHE A 97 -1.37 15.97 -0.91
CA PHE A 97 0.01 16.32 -1.25
C PHE A 97 0.05 17.09 -2.56
#